data_98a4da360ba5cdc0eaf69f28b08426a9
#
_entry.id   98a4da360ba5cdc0eaf69f28b08426a9
#
_cell.length_a   1.000
_cell.length_b   1.000
_cell.length_c   1.000
_cell.angle_alpha   90.00
_cell.angle_beta   90.00
_cell.angle_gamma   90.00
#
_symmetry.space_group_name_H-M   'P 1'
#
loop_
_entity.id
_entity.type
_entity.pdbx_description
1 polymer ?
#
loop_
_entity_poly.entity_id
_entity_poly.type
_entity_poly.pdbx_seq_one_letter_code
_entity_poly.pdbx_strand_id
1 'polypeptide(L)'
;MTLMDSLLQLLSDVERSGVYYSDIDAAEITAAAKTVGFHIFKIDLGNARGKDGILDRVAKSLRFPDYFGRNWDALADCLSDLAWLDGAGWVLILVHCDVFARNHEDSFNTAVEVLNAAAASWRERKKPFWVFVQGKAGWEPGLPKIVA
;
A
#
# COMPACT_ATOMS: atom_id res chain seq x y z
N MET A 1 -15.31 21.97 0.11
CA MET A 1 -14.46 20.89 -0.40
C MET A 1 -15.04 19.56 0.02
N THR A 2 -15.24 18.64 -0.91
CA THR A 2 -15.77 17.31 -0.62
C THR A 2 -14.63 16.37 -0.23
N LEU A 3 -14.98 15.19 0.30
CA LEU A 3 -13.99 14.13 0.55
C LEU A 3 -13.26 13.78 -0.74
N MET A 4 -13.98 13.65 -1.86
CA MET A 4 -13.35 13.35 -3.15
C MET A 4 -12.34 14.42 -3.53
N ASP A 5 -12.67 15.70 -3.39
CA ASP A 5 -11.74 16.79 -3.70
C ASP A 5 -10.48 16.69 -2.84
N SER A 6 -10.63 16.42 -1.54
CA SER A 6 -9.50 16.28 -0.63
C SER A 6 -8.62 15.08 -1.02
N LEU A 7 -9.23 13.95 -1.39
CA LEU A 7 -8.48 12.77 -1.80
C LEU A 7 -7.74 12.99 -3.13
N LEU A 8 -8.37 13.67 -4.08
CA LEU A 8 -7.72 13.98 -5.36
C LEU A 8 -6.48 14.85 -5.15
N GLN A 9 -6.59 15.87 -4.28
CA GLN A 9 -5.44 16.72 -3.95
C GLN A 9 -4.35 15.92 -3.25
N LEU A 10 -4.70 15.10 -2.28
CA LEU A 10 -3.76 14.28 -1.55
C LEU A 10 -3.00 13.33 -2.46
N LEU A 11 -3.71 12.53 -3.25
CA LEU A 11 -3.10 11.51 -4.10
C LEU A 11 -2.16 12.11 -5.15
N SER A 12 -2.43 13.34 -5.57
CA SER A 12 -1.62 14.05 -6.57
C SER A 12 -0.36 14.69 -5.96
N ASP A 13 -0.23 14.71 -4.64
CA ASP A 13 0.91 15.30 -3.95
C ASP A 13 2.01 14.25 -3.78
N VAL A 14 2.93 14.20 -4.74
CA VAL A 14 4.01 13.21 -4.77
C VAL A 14 4.85 13.26 -3.48
N GLU A 15 5.15 14.45 -3.00
CA GLU A 15 6.03 14.62 -1.84
C GLU A 15 5.44 14.05 -0.54
N ARG A 16 4.12 13.89 -0.49
CA ARG A 16 3.44 13.30 0.67
C ARG A 16 3.22 11.80 0.51
N SER A 17 3.46 11.23 -0.68
CA SER A 17 3.23 9.80 -0.89
C SER A 17 4.08 8.94 0.06
N GLY A 18 3.50 7.85 0.52
CA GLY A 18 4.13 6.99 1.53
C GLY A 18 3.15 6.01 2.12
N VAL A 19 3.50 5.47 3.29
CA VAL A 19 2.69 4.49 4.01
C VAL A 19 1.99 5.17 5.19
N TYR A 20 0.67 5.05 5.23
CA TYR A 20 -0.17 5.70 6.24
C TYR A 20 -1.24 4.76 6.75
N TYR A 21 -1.64 4.96 8.00
CA TYR A 21 -2.89 4.40 8.51
C TYR A 21 -4.04 5.31 8.08
N SER A 22 -5.15 4.71 7.69
CA SER A 22 -6.35 5.47 7.32
C SER A 22 -7.61 4.69 7.65
N ASP A 23 -8.63 5.39 8.12
CA ASP A 23 -9.98 4.84 8.30
C ASP A 23 -10.96 5.32 7.23
N ILE A 24 -10.44 5.98 6.18
CA ILE A 24 -11.26 6.38 5.04
C ILE A 24 -11.71 5.12 4.31
N ASP A 25 -12.99 5.06 3.95
CA ASP A 25 -13.56 3.91 3.24
C ASP A 25 -12.71 3.58 2.00
N ALA A 26 -12.33 2.32 1.87
CA ALA A 26 -11.52 1.85 0.73
C ALA A 26 -12.20 2.16 -0.62
N ALA A 27 -13.52 2.13 -0.68
CA ALA A 27 -14.27 2.48 -1.90
C ALA A 27 -14.05 3.94 -2.30
N GLU A 28 -13.95 4.84 -1.34
CA GLU A 28 -13.69 6.26 -1.60
C GLU A 28 -12.27 6.48 -2.13
N ILE A 29 -11.29 5.83 -1.51
CA ILE A 29 -9.89 5.89 -1.97
C ILE A 29 -9.79 5.31 -3.39
N THR A 30 -10.45 4.19 -3.64
CA THR A 30 -10.46 3.54 -4.95
C THR A 30 -11.02 4.46 -6.02
N ALA A 31 -12.15 5.11 -5.74
CA ALA A 31 -12.77 6.04 -6.68
C ALA A 31 -11.84 7.22 -7.00
N ALA A 32 -11.19 7.79 -5.99
CA ALA A 32 -10.25 8.88 -6.19
C ALA A 32 -9.02 8.44 -7.00
N ALA A 33 -8.46 7.27 -6.71
CA ALA A 33 -7.32 6.73 -7.43
C ALA A 33 -7.65 6.52 -8.92
N LYS A 34 -8.81 5.98 -9.22
CA LYS A 34 -9.28 5.80 -10.59
C LYS A 34 -9.45 7.14 -11.31
N THR A 35 -9.97 8.14 -10.61
CA THR A 35 -10.19 9.47 -11.18
C THR A 35 -8.87 10.12 -11.61
N VAL A 36 -7.80 9.97 -10.83
CA VAL A 36 -6.48 10.52 -11.19
C VAL A 36 -5.68 9.59 -12.11
N GLY A 37 -6.21 8.43 -12.46
CA GLY A 37 -5.57 7.51 -13.40
C GLY A 37 -4.46 6.65 -12.79
N PHE A 38 -4.46 6.45 -11.48
CA PHE A 38 -3.47 5.60 -10.83
C PHE A 38 -3.93 4.15 -10.82
N HIS A 39 -2.96 3.23 -10.79
CA HIS A 39 -3.25 1.82 -10.49
C HIS A 39 -3.72 1.71 -9.04
N ILE A 40 -4.73 0.89 -8.81
CA ILE A 40 -5.29 0.68 -7.46
C ILE A 40 -5.37 -0.81 -7.15
N PHE A 41 -4.87 -1.20 -5.98
CA PHE A 41 -4.85 -2.58 -5.54
C PHE A 41 -5.38 -2.66 -4.11
N LYS A 42 -6.38 -3.50 -3.88
CA LYS A 42 -6.89 -3.80 -2.55
C LYS A 42 -6.32 -5.15 -2.14
N ILE A 43 -5.54 -5.17 -1.07
CA ILE A 43 -4.84 -6.36 -0.59
C ILE A 43 -5.41 -6.75 0.76
N ASP A 44 -6.11 -7.88 0.81
CA ASP A 44 -6.74 -8.37 2.02
C ASP A 44 -5.75 -9.25 2.79
N LEU A 45 -5.40 -8.85 4.01
CA LEU A 45 -4.52 -9.63 4.89
C LEU A 45 -5.29 -10.50 5.87
N GLY A 46 -6.63 -10.51 5.79
CA GLY A 46 -7.45 -11.44 6.57
C GLY A 46 -7.07 -12.88 6.24
N ASN A 47 -6.84 -13.70 7.25
CA ASN A 47 -6.42 -15.11 7.12
C ASN A 47 -5.02 -15.31 6.52
N ALA A 48 -4.27 -14.26 6.21
CA ALA A 48 -2.88 -14.38 5.81
C ALA A 48 -2.03 -14.81 7.02
N ARG A 49 -1.02 -15.63 6.80
CA ARG A 49 -0.17 -16.14 7.87
C ARG A 49 1.29 -15.85 7.59
N GLY A 50 1.91 -15.10 8.49
CA GLY A 50 3.35 -14.87 8.51
C GLY A 50 3.88 -14.18 7.25
N LYS A 51 5.19 -14.28 7.10
CA LYS A 51 5.91 -13.68 5.97
C LYS A 51 5.38 -14.20 4.63
N ASP A 52 5.24 -15.51 4.49
CA ASP A 52 4.80 -16.09 3.21
C ASP A 52 3.39 -15.63 2.84
N GLY A 53 2.51 -15.51 3.82
CA GLY A 53 1.14 -15.05 3.59
C GLY A 53 1.10 -13.64 3.01
N ILE A 54 1.81 -12.70 3.61
CA ILE A 54 1.79 -11.33 3.12
C ILE A 54 2.50 -11.20 1.76
N LEU A 55 3.62 -11.90 1.58
CA LEU A 55 4.33 -11.92 0.30
C LEU A 55 3.44 -12.44 -0.83
N ASP A 56 2.72 -13.53 -0.59
CA ASP A 56 1.82 -14.12 -1.58
C ASP A 56 0.65 -13.18 -1.91
N ARG A 57 0.05 -12.55 -0.91
CA ARG A 57 -1.08 -11.63 -1.13
C ARG A 57 -0.66 -10.42 -1.96
N VAL A 58 0.48 -9.83 -1.66
CA VAL A 58 1.01 -8.69 -2.43
C VAL A 58 1.36 -9.13 -3.84
N ALA A 59 2.10 -10.23 -3.99
CA ALA A 59 2.52 -10.73 -5.29
C ALA A 59 1.33 -11.03 -6.21
N LYS A 60 0.30 -11.66 -5.66
CA LYS A 60 -0.91 -11.97 -6.42
C LYS A 60 -1.66 -10.72 -6.84
N SER A 61 -1.83 -9.78 -5.92
CA SER A 61 -2.57 -8.54 -6.18
C SER A 61 -1.91 -7.69 -7.26
N LEU A 62 -0.58 -7.56 -7.19
CA LEU A 62 0.18 -6.76 -8.13
C LEU A 62 0.68 -7.56 -9.34
N ARG A 63 0.31 -8.83 -9.44
CA ARG A 63 0.66 -9.72 -10.56
C ARG A 63 2.16 -9.74 -10.81
N PHE A 64 2.94 -10.01 -9.75
CA PHE A 64 4.39 -10.10 -9.84
C PHE A 64 4.81 -11.14 -10.89
N PRO A 65 5.91 -10.88 -11.60
CA PRO A 65 6.44 -11.84 -12.57
C PRO A 65 6.83 -13.17 -11.93
N ASP A 66 6.91 -14.23 -12.75
CA ASP A 66 7.24 -15.57 -12.28
C ASP A 66 8.62 -15.66 -11.62
N TYR A 67 9.52 -14.71 -11.92
CA TYR A 67 10.83 -14.67 -11.29
C TYR A 67 10.84 -14.14 -9.86
N PHE A 68 9.69 -13.80 -9.30
CA PHE A 68 9.63 -13.31 -7.91
C PHE A 68 10.14 -14.39 -6.95
N GLY A 69 11.20 -14.04 -6.17
CA GLY A 69 11.88 -14.99 -5.29
C GLY A 69 11.23 -15.23 -3.93
N ARG A 70 10.06 -14.65 -3.66
CA ARG A 70 9.25 -14.85 -2.45
C ARG A 70 10.03 -14.59 -1.15
N ASN A 71 10.77 -13.50 -1.13
CA ASN A 71 11.45 -13.02 0.07
C ASN A 71 11.38 -11.49 0.12
N TRP A 72 11.85 -10.91 1.23
CA TRP A 72 11.73 -9.45 1.41
C TRP A 72 12.55 -8.67 0.38
N ASP A 73 13.74 -9.15 0.02
CA ASP A 73 14.57 -8.49 -0.99
C ASP A 73 13.90 -8.51 -2.36
N ALA A 74 13.31 -9.65 -2.71
CA ALA A 74 12.56 -9.78 -3.96
C ALA A 74 11.32 -8.87 -3.97
N LEU A 75 10.65 -8.72 -2.83
CA LEU A 75 9.53 -7.79 -2.70
C LEU A 75 10.00 -6.35 -2.95
N ALA A 76 11.10 -5.95 -2.32
CA ALA A 76 11.66 -4.61 -2.50
C ALA A 76 12.01 -4.36 -3.97
N ASP A 77 12.64 -5.32 -4.63
CA ASP A 77 13.02 -5.20 -6.04
C ASP A 77 11.80 -5.06 -6.95
N CYS A 78 10.79 -5.90 -6.77
CA CYS A 78 9.57 -5.83 -7.57
C CYS A 78 8.81 -4.52 -7.35
N LEU A 79 8.68 -4.07 -6.11
CA LEU A 79 7.96 -2.83 -5.81
C LEU A 79 8.70 -1.58 -6.34
N SER A 80 10.01 -1.65 -6.46
CA SER A 80 10.80 -0.54 -7.01
C SER A 80 10.90 -0.56 -8.54
N ASP A 81 10.51 -1.66 -9.17
CA ASP A 81 10.54 -1.83 -10.61
C ASP A 81 9.17 -1.53 -11.25
N LEU A 82 8.16 -2.35 -10.96
CA LEU A 82 6.79 -2.23 -11.45
C LEU A 82 6.67 -1.99 -12.98
N ALA A 83 7.64 -2.48 -13.76
CA ALA A 83 7.65 -2.25 -15.20
C ALA A 83 6.39 -2.80 -15.91
N TRP A 84 5.84 -3.90 -15.39
CA TRP A 84 4.59 -4.51 -15.93
C TRP A 84 3.33 -3.75 -15.51
N LEU A 85 3.45 -2.75 -14.65
CA LEU A 85 2.37 -1.90 -14.16
C LEU A 85 2.71 -0.42 -14.39
N ASP A 86 3.37 -0.11 -15.47
CA ASP A 86 3.77 1.26 -15.75
C ASP A 86 2.56 2.21 -15.71
N GLY A 87 2.75 3.40 -15.16
CA GLY A 87 1.67 4.35 -15.00
C GLY A 87 2.09 5.61 -14.26
N ALA A 88 1.11 6.45 -13.98
CA ALA A 88 1.31 7.74 -13.32
C ALA A 88 1.49 7.61 -11.81
N GLY A 89 1.01 6.53 -11.22
CA GLY A 89 1.12 6.29 -9.79
C GLY A 89 0.42 5.01 -9.36
N TRP A 90 0.62 4.63 -8.10
CA TRP A 90 0.08 3.40 -7.54
C TRP A 90 -0.51 3.65 -6.17
N VAL A 91 -1.64 3.01 -5.89
CA VAL A 91 -2.28 3.06 -4.58
C VAL A 91 -2.54 1.62 -4.14
N LEU A 92 -1.99 1.26 -2.98
CA LEU A 92 -2.22 -0.03 -2.34
C LEU A 92 -3.06 0.19 -1.08
N ILE A 93 -4.16 -0.53 -0.95
CA ILE A 93 -4.99 -0.50 0.25
C ILE A 93 -4.90 -1.88 0.90
N LEU A 94 -4.22 -1.95 2.05
CA LEU A 94 -4.09 -3.18 2.82
C LEU A 94 -5.20 -3.20 3.85
N VAL A 95 -6.11 -4.16 3.74
CA VAL A 95 -7.26 -4.25 4.63
C VAL A 95 -7.12 -5.44 5.59
N HIS A 96 -7.84 -5.37 6.71
CA HIS A 96 -7.83 -6.39 7.77
C HIS A 96 -6.44 -6.60 8.37
N CYS A 97 -5.69 -5.51 8.51
CA CYS A 97 -4.31 -5.58 8.99
C CYS A 97 -4.19 -5.77 10.50
N ASP A 98 -5.24 -5.44 11.27
CA ASP A 98 -5.18 -5.47 12.73
C ASP A 98 -4.90 -6.86 13.29
N VAL A 99 -5.59 -7.88 12.79
CA VAL A 99 -5.38 -9.26 13.22
C VAL A 99 -4.03 -9.77 12.74
N PHE A 100 -3.65 -9.47 11.49
CA PHE A 100 -2.35 -9.87 10.95
C PHE A 100 -1.21 -9.25 11.77
N ALA A 101 -1.28 -7.96 12.04
CA ALA A 101 -0.25 -7.25 12.81
C ALA A 101 -0.13 -7.78 14.24
N ARG A 102 -1.25 -8.15 14.87
CA ARG A 102 -1.25 -8.70 16.22
C ARG A 102 -0.60 -10.09 16.25
N ASN A 103 -0.90 -10.93 15.29
CA ASN A 103 -0.43 -12.32 15.26
C ASN A 103 0.94 -12.48 14.60
N HIS A 104 1.34 -11.55 13.75
CA HIS A 104 2.58 -11.61 12.96
C HIS A 104 3.26 -10.24 12.94
N GLU A 105 3.56 -9.71 14.12
CA GLU A 105 4.06 -8.34 14.28
C GLU A 105 5.36 -8.10 13.51
N ASP A 106 6.32 -9.03 13.61
CA ASP A 106 7.61 -8.88 12.93
C ASP A 106 7.43 -8.82 11.42
N SER A 107 6.60 -9.69 10.87
CA SER A 107 6.33 -9.71 9.42
C SER A 107 5.62 -8.45 8.97
N PHE A 108 4.67 -7.97 9.77
CA PHE A 108 3.96 -6.73 9.47
C PHE A 108 4.92 -5.54 9.46
N ASN A 109 5.76 -5.43 10.49
CA ASN A 109 6.73 -4.33 10.59
C ASN A 109 7.73 -4.35 9.45
N THR A 110 8.24 -5.52 9.07
CA THR A 110 9.15 -5.65 7.95
C THR A 110 8.48 -5.26 6.63
N ALA A 111 7.25 -5.69 6.42
CA ALA A 111 6.49 -5.30 5.23
C ALA A 111 6.32 -3.79 5.15
N VAL A 112 6.00 -3.13 6.26
CA VAL A 112 5.87 -1.67 6.31
C VAL A 112 7.19 -0.99 5.94
N GLU A 113 8.31 -1.48 6.46
CA GLU A 113 9.64 -0.94 6.10
C GLU A 113 9.91 -1.07 4.60
N VAL A 114 9.61 -2.22 4.02
CA VAL A 114 9.82 -2.45 2.59
C VAL A 114 8.91 -1.53 1.76
N LEU A 115 7.66 -1.38 2.16
CA LEU A 115 6.72 -0.50 1.47
C LEU A 115 7.13 0.97 1.57
N ASN A 116 7.62 1.40 2.73
CA ASN A 116 8.15 2.76 2.91
C ASN A 116 9.36 3.03 2.00
N ALA A 117 10.27 2.06 1.90
CA ALA A 117 11.44 2.19 1.03
C ALA A 117 11.03 2.28 -0.44
N ALA A 118 10.04 1.49 -0.86
CA ALA A 118 9.51 1.56 -2.22
C ALA A 118 8.88 2.92 -2.50
N ALA A 119 8.08 3.43 -1.57
CA ALA A 119 7.46 4.74 -1.70
C ALA A 119 8.50 5.85 -1.83
N ALA A 120 9.58 5.79 -1.03
CA ALA A 120 10.67 6.75 -1.10
C ALA A 120 11.39 6.71 -2.45
N SER A 121 11.64 5.51 -2.96
CA SER A 121 12.27 5.33 -4.28
C SER A 121 11.43 5.94 -5.40
N TRP A 122 10.13 5.70 -5.39
CA TRP A 122 9.22 6.28 -6.38
C TRP A 122 9.09 7.79 -6.24
N ARG A 123 9.06 8.31 -5.00
CA ARG A 123 9.00 9.74 -4.73
C ARG A 123 10.21 10.47 -5.35
N GLU A 124 11.40 9.88 -5.24
CA GLU A 124 12.60 10.41 -5.90
C GLU A 124 12.45 10.46 -7.41
N ARG A 125 11.69 9.52 -7.99
CA ARG A 125 11.39 9.48 -9.42
C ARG A 125 10.16 10.28 -9.80
N LYS A 126 9.60 11.04 -8.85
CA LYS A 126 8.43 11.93 -9.04
C LYS A 126 7.17 11.17 -9.43
N LYS A 127 7.02 9.95 -8.94
CA LYS A 127 5.79 9.16 -9.09
C LYS A 127 5.24 8.80 -7.72
N PRO A 128 3.95 9.04 -7.46
CA PRO A 128 3.36 8.75 -6.16
C PRO A 128 3.13 7.25 -5.97
N PHE A 129 3.57 6.73 -4.85
CA PHE A 129 3.32 5.35 -4.44
C PHE A 129 2.71 5.41 -3.04
N TRP A 130 1.40 5.18 -2.96
CA TRP A 130 0.62 5.30 -1.74
C TRP A 130 0.28 3.94 -1.17
N VAL A 131 0.41 3.82 0.15
CA VAL A 131 -0.05 2.63 0.86
C VAL A 131 -0.93 3.07 2.02
N PHE A 132 -2.16 2.61 2.04
CA PHE A 132 -3.10 2.87 3.11
C PHE A 132 -3.34 1.57 3.88
N VAL A 133 -2.97 1.59 5.16
CA VAL A 133 -3.09 0.44 6.05
C VAL A 133 -4.38 0.59 6.84
N GLN A 134 -5.24 -0.41 6.81
CA GLN A 134 -6.55 -0.36 7.45
C GLN A 134 -6.80 -1.59 8.33
N GLY A 135 -7.53 -1.38 9.40
CA GLY A 135 -7.95 -2.42 10.33
C GLY A 135 -9.27 -2.02 11.00
N LYS A 136 -9.63 -2.73 12.06
CA LYS A 136 -10.87 -2.41 12.77
C LYS A 136 -10.83 -1.04 13.42
N ALA A 137 -12.01 -0.49 13.70
CA ALA A 137 -12.14 0.79 14.39
C ALA A 137 -11.37 0.77 15.71
N GLY A 138 -10.61 1.84 15.97
CA GLY A 138 -9.82 1.99 17.19
C GLY A 138 -8.43 1.35 17.16
N TRP A 139 -8.10 0.61 16.09
CA TRP A 139 -6.75 0.07 15.95
C TRP A 139 -5.76 1.18 15.61
N GLU A 140 -4.63 1.19 16.34
CA GLU A 140 -3.58 2.19 16.16
C GLU A 140 -2.25 1.49 15.87
N PRO A 141 -1.85 1.38 14.60
CA PRO A 141 -0.64 0.64 14.23
C PRO A 141 0.67 1.38 14.45
N GLY A 142 0.63 2.62 14.97
CA GLY A 142 1.85 3.40 15.15
C GLY A 142 2.36 4.07 13.88
N LEU A 143 1.56 4.10 12.83
CA LEU A 143 1.87 4.75 11.56
C LEU A 143 1.28 6.16 11.53
N PRO A 144 1.84 7.08 10.72
CA PRO A 144 1.19 8.36 10.49
C PRO A 144 -0.21 8.14 9.94
N LYS A 145 -1.17 8.92 10.42
CA LYS A 145 -2.57 8.81 10.00
C LYS A 145 -2.88 9.85 8.94
N ILE A 146 -3.57 9.41 7.88
CA ILE A 146 -4.14 10.30 6.89
C ILE A 146 -5.61 10.50 7.20
N VAL A 147 -6.00 11.75 7.32
CA VAL A 147 -7.39 12.20 7.35
C VAL A 147 -7.57 13.16 6.18
N ALA A 148 -8.62 12.94 5.42
CA ALA A 148 -8.88 13.77 4.24
C ALA A 148 -9.82 14.92 4.56
#